data_cdc5c0620964e85caad98e9f504e32e0
#
_entry.id   cdc5c0620964e85caad98e9f504e32e0
#
_cell.length_a   1.000
_cell.length_b   1.000
_cell.length_c   1.000
_cell.angle_alpha   90.00
_cell.angle_beta   90.00
_cell.angle_gamma   90.00
#
_symmetry.space_group_name_H-M   'P 1'
#
loop_
_entity.id
_entity.type
_entity.pdbx_description
1 polymer ?
#
loop_
_entity_poly.entity_id
_entity_poly.type
_entity_poly.pdbx_seq_one_letter_code
_entity_poly.pdbx_strand_id
1 'polypeptide(L)'
;MKTSKKRPAKNKLPQDLATFRDRYVELFGMLPALPAARFEFSGDINPEFLALSERLRAHAFYSDVFDVKITQLILFGMLLVEHHPAAQMHAIAARRAGASWEELHKVAELASVTGSLAPANQGSAILKDVRDKESSV
;
A
#
# COMPACT_ATOMS: atom_id res chain seq x y z
N MET A 1 -6.01 41.21 -22.31
CA MET A 1 -7.05 40.83 -21.31
C MET A 1 -6.94 39.34 -21.03
N LYS A 2 -6.43 38.97 -19.86
CA LYS A 2 -6.40 37.55 -19.43
C LYS A 2 -7.75 37.22 -18.81
N THR A 3 -8.55 36.43 -19.49
CA THR A 3 -9.82 35.91 -18.96
C THR A 3 -9.49 34.91 -17.85
N SER A 4 -9.70 35.33 -16.61
CA SER A 4 -9.68 34.48 -15.44
C SER A 4 -10.79 33.42 -15.58
N LYS A 5 -10.45 32.19 -15.95
CA LYS A 5 -11.37 31.05 -15.84
C LYS A 5 -11.66 30.83 -14.35
N LYS A 6 -12.88 31.17 -13.93
CA LYS A 6 -13.41 30.80 -12.61
C LYS A 6 -13.18 29.30 -12.39
N ARG A 7 -12.47 28.93 -11.32
CA ARG A 7 -12.43 27.55 -10.86
C ARG A 7 -13.87 27.05 -10.67
N PRO A 8 -14.23 25.89 -11.22
CA PRO A 8 -15.53 25.30 -10.95
C PRO A 8 -15.68 25.10 -9.44
N ALA A 9 -16.90 25.30 -8.92
CA ALA A 9 -17.24 25.05 -7.54
C ALA A 9 -16.80 23.63 -7.16
N LYS A 10 -16.15 23.44 -5.99
CA LYS A 10 -15.76 22.13 -5.49
C LYS A 10 -16.97 21.21 -5.52
N ASN A 11 -17.03 20.30 -6.50
CA ASN A 11 -18.06 19.27 -6.55
C ASN A 11 -17.93 18.46 -5.25
N LYS A 12 -19.04 18.30 -4.52
CA LYS A 12 -19.08 17.35 -3.40
C LYS A 12 -18.72 15.97 -3.97
N LEU A 13 -17.73 15.31 -3.37
CA LEU A 13 -17.40 13.93 -3.68
C LEU A 13 -18.68 13.08 -3.68
N PRO A 14 -18.89 12.19 -4.66
CA PRO A 14 -19.96 11.21 -4.62
C PRO A 14 -19.99 10.49 -3.28
N GLN A 15 -21.18 10.10 -2.82
CA GLN A 15 -21.36 9.53 -1.47
C GLN A 15 -20.53 8.27 -1.23
N ASP A 16 -20.31 7.45 -2.26
CA ASP A 16 -19.43 6.28 -2.21
C ASP A 16 -17.96 6.67 -1.98
N LEU A 17 -17.47 7.74 -2.60
CA LEU A 17 -16.12 8.26 -2.38
C LEU A 17 -15.94 8.84 -0.99
N ALA A 18 -16.96 9.48 -0.41
CA ALA A 18 -16.93 9.91 0.98
C ALA A 18 -16.78 8.72 1.93
N THR A 19 -17.52 7.63 1.70
CA THR A 19 -17.42 6.40 2.49
C THR A 19 -16.03 5.77 2.39
N PHE A 20 -15.40 5.73 1.21
CA PHE A 20 -14.03 5.25 1.08
C PHE A 20 -13.03 6.11 1.83
N ARG A 21 -13.20 7.42 1.83
CA ARG A 21 -12.38 8.35 2.61
C ARG A 21 -12.49 8.09 4.11
N ASP A 22 -13.68 7.87 4.62
CA ASP A 22 -13.94 7.58 6.03
C ASP A 22 -13.23 6.30 6.49
N ARG A 23 -13.16 5.27 5.64
CA ARG A 23 -12.41 4.03 5.92
C ARG A 23 -10.92 4.25 6.17
N TYR A 24 -10.29 5.27 5.56
CA TYR A 24 -8.90 5.62 5.88
C TYR A 24 -8.79 6.16 7.30
N VAL A 25 -9.74 6.99 7.72
CA VAL A 25 -9.77 7.55 9.07
C VAL A 25 -10.00 6.45 10.10
N GLU A 26 -10.90 5.52 9.85
CA GLU A 26 -11.12 4.36 10.73
C GLU A 26 -9.85 3.53 10.87
N LEU A 27 -9.21 3.20 9.75
CA LEU A 27 -8.05 2.32 9.72
C LEU A 27 -6.80 2.96 10.32
N PHE A 28 -6.49 4.20 9.96
CA PHE A 28 -5.24 4.87 10.32
C PHE A 28 -5.38 5.91 11.45
N GLY A 29 -6.61 6.21 11.88
CA GLY A 29 -6.88 7.30 12.82
C GLY A 29 -6.90 8.69 12.18
N MET A 30 -6.51 8.81 10.92
CA MET A 30 -6.49 10.03 10.13
C MET A 30 -6.51 9.70 8.63
N LEU A 31 -6.83 10.67 7.80
CA LEU A 31 -6.65 10.54 6.36
C LEU A 31 -5.18 10.87 6.02
N PRO A 32 -4.37 9.90 5.55
CA PRO A 32 -2.96 10.15 5.22
C PRO A 32 -2.82 11.17 4.07
N ALA A 33 -1.71 11.92 4.06
CA ALA A 33 -1.52 13.04 3.13
C ALA A 33 -1.57 12.64 1.64
N LEU A 34 -0.96 11.50 1.27
CA LEU A 34 -0.98 11.04 -0.13
C LEU A 34 -2.36 10.60 -0.59
N PRO A 35 -3.12 9.76 0.15
CA PRO A 35 -4.53 9.52 -0.14
C PRO A 35 -5.36 10.81 -0.18
N ALA A 36 -5.16 11.75 0.76
CA ALA A 36 -5.88 13.02 0.75
C ALA A 36 -5.68 13.79 -0.56
N ALA A 37 -4.43 13.93 -1.01
CA ALA A 37 -4.10 14.58 -2.27
C ALA A 37 -4.72 13.84 -3.47
N ARG A 38 -4.74 12.50 -3.46
CA ARG A 38 -5.39 11.71 -4.50
C ARG A 38 -6.90 11.91 -4.53
N PHE A 39 -7.56 11.93 -3.38
CA PHE A 39 -9.00 12.20 -3.31
C PHE A 39 -9.34 13.59 -3.83
N GLU A 40 -8.50 14.59 -3.54
CA GLU A 40 -8.71 15.95 -4.04
C GLU A 40 -8.44 16.03 -5.55
N PHE A 41 -7.22 15.69 -6.00
CA PHE A 41 -6.81 15.89 -7.38
C PHE A 41 -7.51 14.92 -8.36
N SER A 42 -7.46 13.61 -8.09
CA SER A 42 -8.11 12.64 -8.97
C SER A 42 -9.63 12.74 -8.89
N GLY A 43 -10.18 13.14 -7.74
CA GLY A 43 -11.61 13.42 -7.61
C GLY A 43 -12.09 14.55 -8.50
N ASP A 44 -11.25 15.56 -8.72
CA ASP A 44 -11.56 16.69 -9.63
C ASP A 44 -11.32 16.34 -11.09
N ILE A 45 -10.31 15.57 -11.42
CA ILE A 45 -9.87 15.30 -12.81
C ILE A 45 -10.55 14.06 -13.37
N ASN A 46 -10.60 12.97 -12.62
CA ASN A 46 -11.19 11.70 -13.06
C ASN A 46 -11.79 10.95 -11.86
N PRO A 47 -12.99 11.33 -11.42
CA PRO A 47 -13.65 10.69 -10.26
C PRO A 47 -13.97 9.21 -10.51
N GLU A 48 -14.17 8.79 -11.75
CA GLU A 48 -14.41 7.38 -12.09
C GLU A 48 -13.17 6.53 -11.82
N PHE A 49 -11.99 6.98 -12.23
CA PHE A 49 -10.73 6.29 -11.93
C PHE A 49 -10.50 6.20 -10.41
N LEU A 50 -10.76 7.29 -9.69
CA LEU A 50 -10.66 7.28 -8.24
C LEU A 50 -11.60 6.24 -7.62
N ALA A 51 -12.85 6.20 -8.05
CA ALA A 51 -13.85 5.25 -7.55
C ALA A 51 -13.46 3.79 -7.86
N LEU A 52 -12.94 3.50 -9.05
CA LEU A 52 -12.44 2.18 -9.42
C LEU A 52 -11.25 1.75 -8.55
N SER A 53 -10.30 2.66 -8.33
CA SER A 53 -9.12 2.42 -7.49
C SER A 53 -9.50 2.12 -6.04
N GLU A 54 -10.46 2.87 -5.49
CA GLU A 54 -10.93 2.66 -4.13
C GLU A 54 -11.76 1.38 -3.98
N ARG A 55 -12.54 1.00 -4.98
CA ARG A 55 -13.25 -0.29 -4.99
C ARG A 55 -12.28 -1.46 -5.03
N LEU A 56 -11.23 -1.38 -5.87
CA LEU A 56 -10.18 -2.41 -5.91
C LEU A 56 -9.48 -2.54 -4.55
N ARG A 57 -9.08 -1.41 -3.95
CA ARG A 57 -8.48 -1.39 -2.62
C ARG A 57 -9.42 -2.00 -1.57
N ALA A 58 -10.69 -1.60 -1.56
CA ALA A 58 -11.67 -2.09 -0.60
C ALA A 58 -11.90 -3.61 -0.76
N HIS A 59 -11.98 -4.09 -1.99
CA HIS A 59 -12.11 -5.53 -2.27
C HIS A 59 -10.93 -6.34 -1.71
N ALA A 60 -9.70 -5.83 -1.87
CA ALA A 60 -8.51 -6.53 -1.38
C ALA A 60 -8.33 -6.43 0.15
N PHE A 61 -8.62 -5.27 0.75
CA PHE A 61 -8.30 -5.00 2.16
C PHE A 61 -9.38 -5.46 3.13
N TYR A 62 -10.63 -5.56 2.70
CA TYR A 62 -11.79 -5.86 3.54
C TYR A 62 -12.50 -7.13 3.08
N SER A 63 -11.73 -8.21 2.90
CA SER A 63 -12.27 -9.54 2.60
C SER A 63 -12.64 -10.29 3.88
N ASP A 64 -13.48 -11.31 3.74
CA ASP A 64 -13.85 -12.19 4.85
C ASP A 64 -12.79 -13.27 5.14
N VAL A 65 -11.69 -13.32 4.35
CA VAL A 65 -10.64 -14.34 4.48
C VAL A 65 -9.70 -14.02 5.65
N PHE A 66 -9.28 -12.76 5.76
CA PHE A 66 -8.43 -12.29 6.84
C PHE A 66 -9.10 -11.13 7.59
N ASP A 67 -8.95 -11.11 8.90
CA ASP A 67 -9.35 -9.95 9.68
C ASP A 67 -8.45 -8.74 9.38
N VAL A 68 -8.86 -7.57 9.87
CA VAL A 68 -8.13 -6.31 9.64
C VAL A 68 -6.72 -6.40 10.19
N LYS A 69 -6.51 -6.98 11.37
CA LYS A 69 -5.18 -7.11 11.98
C LYS A 69 -4.22 -7.90 11.09
N ILE A 70 -4.65 -9.09 10.65
CA ILE A 70 -3.84 -9.96 9.79
C ILE A 70 -3.55 -9.27 8.45
N THR A 71 -4.57 -8.67 7.83
CA THR A 71 -4.40 -7.92 6.58
C THR A 71 -3.35 -6.82 6.72
N GLN A 72 -3.37 -6.05 7.80
CA GLN A 72 -2.43 -4.96 8.02
C GLN A 72 -1.01 -5.46 8.34
N LEU A 73 -0.86 -6.58 9.05
CA LEU A 73 0.44 -7.22 9.29
C LEU A 73 1.06 -7.72 7.97
N ILE A 74 0.27 -8.33 7.10
CA ILE A 74 0.74 -8.78 5.77
C ILE A 74 1.18 -7.58 4.93
N LEU A 75 0.37 -6.53 4.83
CA LEU A 75 0.70 -5.32 4.09
C LEU A 75 1.95 -4.63 4.63
N PHE A 76 2.11 -4.58 5.95
CA PHE A 76 3.32 -4.06 6.58
C PHE A 76 4.55 -4.83 6.11
N GLY A 77 4.52 -6.17 6.15
CA GLY A 77 5.64 -7.00 5.72
C GLY A 77 5.98 -6.85 4.22
N MET A 78 4.97 -6.82 3.36
CA MET A 78 5.17 -6.62 1.92
C MET A 78 5.83 -5.27 1.61
N LEU A 79 5.36 -4.20 2.25
CA LEU A 79 5.90 -2.86 2.07
C LEU A 79 7.30 -2.68 2.67
N LEU A 80 7.63 -3.42 3.76
CA LEU A 80 8.99 -3.44 4.29
C LEU A 80 9.99 -4.05 3.30
N VAL A 81 9.63 -5.16 2.64
CA VAL A 81 10.48 -5.76 1.61
C VAL A 81 10.73 -4.80 0.44
N GLU A 82 9.73 -4.01 0.09
CA GLU A 82 9.84 -2.99 -0.95
C GLU A 82 10.50 -1.67 -0.49
N HIS A 83 10.86 -1.55 0.79
CA HIS A 83 11.35 -0.29 1.40
C HIS A 83 10.38 0.89 1.18
N HIS A 84 9.08 0.59 1.11
CA HIS A 84 8.06 1.60 0.81
C HIS A 84 7.65 2.38 2.07
N PRO A 85 7.58 3.73 2.03
CA PRO A 85 7.28 4.55 3.21
C PRO A 85 5.87 4.30 3.80
N ALA A 86 4.94 3.77 3.01
CA ALA A 86 3.61 3.40 3.51
C ALA A 86 3.65 2.27 4.56
N ALA A 87 4.75 1.54 4.73
CA ALA A 87 4.91 0.53 5.77
C ALA A 87 4.55 1.08 7.16
N GLN A 88 4.96 2.31 7.47
CA GLN A 88 4.64 2.96 8.73
C GLN A 88 3.13 3.07 8.98
N MET A 89 2.36 3.44 7.96
CA MET A 89 0.91 3.57 8.09
C MET A 89 0.24 2.22 8.35
N HIS A 90 0.70 1.16 7.71
CA HIS A 90 0.18 -0.18 7.92
C HIS A 90 0.59 -0.77 9.28
N ALA A 91 1.76 -0.41 9.83
CA ALA A 91 2.12 -0.72 11.20
C ALA A 91 1.16 -0.02 12.21
N ILE A 92 0.84 1.26 12.00
CA ILE A 92 -0.13 2.00 12.80
C ILE A 92 -1.51 1.32 12.73
N ALA A 93 -1.98 0.97 11.54
CA ALA A 93 -3.26 0.30 11.35
C ALA A 93 -3.31 -1.08 12.02
N ALA A 94 -2.23 -1.86 11.93
CA ALA A 94 -2.11 -3.14 12.62
C ALA A 94 -2.20 -2.96 14.15
N ARG A 95 -1.51 -1.97 14.71
CA ARG A 95 -1.60 -1.63 16.16
C ARG A 95 -3.02 -1.24 16.56
N ARG A 96 -3.69 -0.41 15.77
CA ARG A 96 -5.08 -0.01 16.01
C ARG A 96 -6.04 -1.21 15.95
N ALA A 97 -5.72 -2.20 15.12
CA ALA A 97 -6.48 -3.46 15.01
C ALA A 97 -6.08 -4.51 16.08
N GLY A 98 -5.20 -4.15 17.03
CA GLY A 98 -4.83 -5.00 18.17
C GLY A 98 -3.59 -5.85 17.97
N ALA A 99 -2.76 -5.59 16.97
CA ALA A 99 -1.48 -6.27 16.82
C ALA A 99 -0.53 -5.92 17.98
N SER A 100 0.18 -6.92 18.49
CA SER A 100 1.22 -6.71 19.51
C SER A 100 2.53 -6.18 18.89
N TRP A 101 3.44 -5.69 19.71
CA TRP A 101 4.76 -5.30 19.24
C TRP A 101 5.57 -6.51 18.78
N GLU A 102 5.37 -7.66 19.42
CA GLU A 102 5.99 -8.93 19.06
C GLU A 102 5.52 -9.42 17.69
N GLU A 103 4.22 -9.29 17.37
CA GLU A 103 3.68 -9.62 16.06
C GLU A 103 4.30 -8.74 14.96
N LEU A 104 4.37 -7.44 15.17
CA LEU A 104 5.00 -6.49 14.22
C LEU A 104 6.50 -6.78 14.06
N HIS A 105 7.22 -7.02 15.15
CA HIS A 105 8.64 -7.35 15.10
C HIS A 105 8.87 -8.67 14.35
N LYS A 106 8.02 -9.68 14.56
CA LYS A 106 8.11 -10.95 13.83
C LYS A 106 7.89 -10.76 12.32
N VAL A 107 6.98 -9.90 11.91
CA VAL A 107 6.81 -9.55 10.50
C VAL A 107 8.07 -8.88 9.95
N ALA A 108 8.71 -7.98 10.71
CA ALA A 108 9.96 -7.35 10.28
C ALA A 108 11.11 -8.37 10.15
N GLU A 109 11.22 -9.35 11.06
CA GLU A 109 12.17 -10.46 10.92
C GLU A 109 11.95 -11.26 9.63
N LEU A 110 10.70 -11.64 9.36
CA LEU A 110 10.33 -12.39 8.14
C LEU A 110 10.63 -11.58 6.87
N ALA A 111 10.30 -10.29 6.86
CA ALA A 111 10.62 -9.39 5.75
C ALA A 111 12.14 -9.29 5.52
N SER A 112 12.93 -9.19 6.59
CA SER A 112 14.39 -9.14 6.53
C SER A 112 14.98 -10.40 5.88
N VAL A 113 14.54 -11.57 6.32
CA VAL A 113 15.02 -12.86 5.77
C VAL A 113 14.60 -13.00 4.31
N THR A 114 13.36 -12.67 3.98
CA THR A 114 12.86 -12.72 2.59
C THR A 114 13.64 -11.77 1.68
N GLY A 115 13.87 -10.53 2.13
CA GLY A 115 14.61 -9.53 1.36
C GLY A 115 16.08 -9.87 1.15
N SER A 116 16.71 -10.68 2.02
CA SER A 116 18.11 -11.09 1.90
C SER A 116 18.32 -12.40 1.15
N LEU A 117 17.44 -13.37 1.30
CA LEU A 117 17.60 -14.70 0.68
C LEU A 117 17.27 -14.69 -0.82
N ALA A 118 16.29 -13.93 -1.26
CA ALA A 118 15.93 -13.88 -2.69
C ALA A 118 17.07 -13.39 -3.57
N PRO A 119 17.80 -12.30 -3.28
CA PRO A 119 18.99 -11.88 -4.01
C PRO A 119 20.12 -12.92 -3.97
N ALA A 120 20.35 -13.58 -2.83
CA ALA A 120 21.37 -14.61 -2.72
C ALA A 120 21.07 -15.82 -3.61
N ASN A 121 19.81 -16.28 -3.61
CA ASN A 121 19.38 -17.40 -4.45
C ASN A 121 19.47 -17.05 -5.95
N GLN A 122 18.98 -15.87 -6.33
CA GLN A 122 19.04 -15.42 -7.73
C GLN A 122 20.48 -15.18 -8.20
N GLY A 123 21.29 -14.54 -7.38
CA GLY A 123 22.71 -14.30 -7.69
C GLY A 123 23.48 -15.61 -7.87
N SER A 124 23.28 -16.57 -6.97
CA SER A 124 23.91 -17.89 -7.07
C SER A 124 23.49 -18.65 -8.33
N ALA A 125 22.22 -18.57 -8.71
CA ALA A 125 21.72 -19.20 -9.95
C ALA A 125 22.36 -18.57 -11.21
N ILE A 126 22.45 -17.24 -11.27
CA ILE A 126 23.10 -16.50 -12.35
C ILE A 126 24.57 -16.87 -12.44
N LEU A 127 25.30 -16.84 -11.33
CA LEU A 127 26.74 -17.15 -11.30
C LEU A 127 27.01 -18.59 -11.69
N LYS A 128 26.15 -19.54 -11.29
CA LYS A 128 26.25 -20.93 -11.73
C LYS A 128 26.09 -21.04 -13.25
N ASP A 129 25.08 -20.41 -13.84
CA ASP A 129 24.87 -20.43 -15.29
C ASP A 129 26.05 -19.86 -16.07
N VAL A 130 26.61 -18.73 -15.63
CA VAL A 130 27.81 -18.13 -16.22
C VAL A 130 29.00 -19.10 -16.17
N ARG A 131 29.28 -19.67 -15.01
CA ARG A 131 30.38 -20.64 -14.84
C ARG A 131 30.22 -21.87 -15.75
N ASP A 132 29.03 -22.41 -15.82
CA ASP A 132 28.76 -23.63 -16.61
C ASP A 132 28.95 -23.35 -18.13
N LYS A 133 28.61 -22.13 -18.60
CA LYS A 133 28.86 -21.70 -19.98
C LYS A 133 30.34 -21.48 -20.27
N GLU A 134 31.11 -20.85 -19.38
CA GLU A 134 32.55 -20.66 -19.53
C GLU A 134 33.30 -22.00 -19.58
N SER A 135 32.86 -23.01 -18.83
CA SER A 135 33.47 -24.31 -18.78
C SER A 135 33.16 -25.19 -20.03
N SER A 136 32.24 -24.73 -20.87
CA SER A 136 31.80 -25.45 -22.09
C SER A 136 32.50 -24.97 -23.36
N VAL A 137 33.41 -23.99 -23.25
CA VAL A 137 34.25 -23.44 -24.32
C VAL A 137 35.64 -24.01 -24.22
#